data_d172a638d76e228d7337cddbd1e51b18
#
_entry.id   d172a638d76e228d7337cddbd1e51b18
#
_cell.length_a   1.000
_cell.length_b   1.000
_cell.length_c   1.000
_cell.angle_alpha   90.00
_cell.angle_beta   90.00
_cell.angle_gamma   90.00
#
_symmetry.space_group_name_H-M   'P 1'
#
loop_
_entity.id
_entity.type
_entity.pdbx_description
1 polymer ?
#
loop_
_entity_poly.entity_id
_entity_poly.type
_entity_poly.pdbx_seq_one_letter_code
_entity_poly.pdbx_strand_id
1 'polypeptide(L)'
;MGNFTTSSILLLFLFSSVVTSLPLSTNSRWIVDDRGRRVKLACVNWASHMEPVLAEGLSKQPMDTIAKRIVSMEFNCVRFTWPLYLITNDSLAPLTVRQSFQQLGLLESIAGIQANNPSIIDVSLIKAYQAVVSSLGKNNVMVILDNHISKPGWCCSNLDDNGFFGDKYFDPDLWITGLTRMATLFNGVTNVVGMSLRNEPRGPKQNINDWYKYMPKGAEAVHSANPNVLVILSGLSFDRDLSFLKNQQLKLTFSGKLVFEAHWYGFSDGQTTWVKDNPNEVCGRVATYMMNTSGYLVDQGYPLFIGEFGIDQSGANVNGNRYISCFLGVAAELDLDWALWTLAGSYYLRDGVVGLNEYYGAMDYNWCGARNSSFIQRISALQSPFRGPGLSEAKPHKVIFHPLTGLCITRKSLVRPLQLGPCTDAYPWSYSPQKTLVVKGTRFCLQTDASGTSVKLGIFCTGSNSKWETISDSKMHLSAKLRDGKSICLDVASDNTIITNGCKCISKDNTCDPSSQWFKLVDSTRSSTRVERSLLPYLPGKGLVPNHLVG
;
A
#
# COMPACT_ATOMS: atom_id res chain seq x y z
N MET A 1 7.78 4.60 -63.10
CA MET A 1 6.99 3.79 -62.16
C MET A 1 7.96 3.18 -61.15
N GLY A 2 8.15 3.83 -60.02
CA GLY A 2 9.05 3.38 -58.96
C GLY A 2 8.21 3.08 -57.70
N ASN A 3 8.18 1.80 -57.31
CA ASN A 3 7.51 1.35 -56.10
C ASN A 3 8.32 1.73 -54.87
N PHE A 4 7.80 2.61 -54.04
CA PHE A 4 8.29 2.84 -52.65
C PHE A 4 7.62 1.83 -51.73
N THR A 5 8.36 0.83 -51.28
CA THR A 5 7.97 -0.04 -50.19
C THR A 5 8.25 0.66 -48.84
N THR A 6 7.21 1.10 -48.16
CA THR A 6 7.29 1.58 -46.80
C THR A 6 7.47 0.40 -45.84
N SER A 7 8.66 0.27 -45.29
CA SER A 7 8.97 -0.70 -44.23
C SER A 7 8.51 -0.13 -42.87
N SER A 8 7.40 -0.64 -42.36
CA SER A 8 6.92 -0.30 -41.00
C SER A 8 7.79 -1.03 -39.97
N ILE A 9 8.66 -0.30 -39.30
CA ILE A 9 9.42 -0.80 -38.15
C ILE A 9 8.46 -0.84 -36.92
N LEU A 10 8.05 -2.06 -36.60
CA LEU A 10 7.29 -2.36 -35.38
C LEU A 10 8.25 -2.27 -34.18
N LEU A 11 8.25 -1.16 -33.44
CA LEU A 11 8.99 -1.04 -32.18
C LEU A 11 8.26 -1.87 -31.12
N LEU A 12 8.74 -3.10 -30.89
CA LEU A 12 8.38 -3.90 -29.72
C LEU A 12 8.97 -3.21 -28.48
N PHE A 13 8.13 -2.53 -27.70
CA PHE A 13 8.45 -2.14 -26.33
C PHE A 13 8.49 -3.42 -25.48
N LEU A 14 9.68 -3.97 -25.28
CA LEU A 14 9.94 -4.96 -24.24
C LEU A 14 9.83 -4.24 -22.89
N PHE A 15 8.66 -4.27 -22.31
CA PHE A 15 8.54 -4.09 -20.86
C PHE A 15 9.27 -5.27 -20.22
N SER A 16 10.50 -5.04 -19.77
CA SER A 16 11.16 -6.00 -18.88
C SER A 16 10.38 -6.00 -17.57
N SER A 17 9.38 -6.87 -17.47
CA SER A 17 8.84 -7.24 -16.18
C SER A 17 10.00 -7.77 -15.34
N VAL A 18 10.38 -7.02 -14.31
CA VAL A 18 11.35 -7.49 -13.32
C VAL A 18 10.73 -8.70 -12.66
N VAL A 19 11.13 -9.88 -13.10
CA VAL A 19 10.69 -11.14 -12.48
C VAL A 19 11.22 -11.12 -11.05
N THR A 20 10.32 -11.03 -10.09
CA THR A 20 10.65 -11.15 -8.67
C THR A 20 11.12 -12.57 -8.44
N SER A 21 12.33 -12.74 -7.93
CA SER A 21 12.85 -14.05 -7.61
C SER A 21 12.51 -14.41 -6.16
N LEU A 22 11.84 -15.54 -5.98
CA LEU A 22 11.35 -16.04 -4.69
C LEU A 22 12.29 -17.13 -4.17
N PRO A 23 12.39 -17.35 -2.85
CA PRO A 23 11.58 -16.79 -1.77
C PRO A 23 12.00 -15.38 -1.34
N LEU A 24 11.07 -14.63 -0.70
CA LEU A 24 11.36 -13.32 -0.12
C LEU A 24 12.08 -13.44 1.22
N SER A 25 12.88 -12.42 1.53
CA SER A 25 13.54 -12.26 2.83
C SER A 25 13.49 -10.80 3.28
N THR A 26 13.96 -10.53 4.52
CA THR A 26 14.11 -9.16 5.02
C THR A 26 15.58 -8.78 5.10
N ASN A 27 15.90 -7.56 4.66
CA ASN A 27 17.21 -6.95 4.82
C ASN A 27 17.01 -5.54 5.39
N SER A 28 17.36 -5.37 6.67
CA SER A 28 16.98 -4.17 7.41
C SER A 28 15.48 -3.94 7.26
N ARG A 29 15.04 -2.71 7.02
CA ARG A 29 13.64 -2.32 6.84
C ARG A 29 12.98 -2.78 5.52
N TRP A 30 13.68 -3.51 4.68
CA TRP A 30 13.23 -3.83 3.33
C TRP A 30 12.89 -5.32 3.18
N ILE A 31 11.79 -5.58 2.51
CA ILE A 31 11.50 -6.89 1.93
C ILE A 31 12.28 -6.98 0.61
N VAL A 32 13.03 -8.07 0.43
CA VAL A 32 13.93 -8.25 -0.72
C VAL A 32 13.75 -9.63 -1.35
N ASP A 33 14.07 -9.73 -2.65
CA ASP A 33 14.16 -11.00 -3.36
C ASP A 33 15.49 -11.74 -3.03
N ASP A 34 15.69 -12.92 -3.61
CA ASP A 34 16.91 -13.73 -3.43
C ASP A 34 18.19 -13.05 -3.95
N ARG A 35 18.05 -12.00 -4.78
CA ARG A 35 19.16 -11.16 -5.26
C ARG A 35 19.39 -9.93 -4.39
N GLY A 36 18.69 -9.82 -3.27
CA GLY A 36 18.78 -8.68 -2.37
C GLY A 36 18.13 -7.39 -2.91
N ARG A 37 17.29 -7.46 -3.95
CA ARG A 37 16.61 -6.30 -4.52
C ARG A 37 15.27 -6.07 -3.83
N ARG A 38 14.94 -4.80 -3.59
CA ARG A 38 13.68 -4.37 -2.98
C ARG A 38 12.47 -4.94 -3.73
N VAL A 39 11.60 -5.63 -3.00
CA VAL A 39 10.28 -6.04 -3.46
C VAL A 39 9.24 -5.22 -2.71
N LYS A 40 8.47 -4.41 -3.43
CA LYS A 40 7.34 -3.67 -2.87
C LYS A 40 6.12 -4.58 -2.83
N LEU A 41 5.56 -4.79 -1.65
CA LEU A 41 4.27 -5.44 -1.50
C LEU A 41 3.16 -4.37 -1.61
N ALA A 42 2.47 -4.36 -2.73
CA ALA A 42 1.30 -3.54 -3.00
C ALA A 42 0.09 -4.47 -3.13
N CYS A 43 -0.50 -4.80 -1.98
CA CYS A 43 -1.48 -5.86 -1.87
C CYS A 43 -2.92 -5.34 -1.82
N VAL A 44 -3.86 -6.25 -2.04
CA VAL A 44 -5.27 -6.07 -1.70
C VAL A 44 -5.73 -7.22 -0.83
N ASN A 45 -6.54 -6.94 0.18
CA ASN A 45 -7.16 -7.96 1.03
C ASN A 45 -8.29 -8.66 0.27
N TRP A 46 -8.29 -10.00 0.24
CA TRP A 46 -9.39 -10.78 -0.32
C TRP A 46 -10.02 -11.64 0.77
N ALA A 47 -11.25 -11.30 1.14
CA ALA A 47 -11.97 -11.99 2.20
C ALA A 47 -12.37 -13.42 1.79
N SER A 48 -12.03 -14.39 2.66
CA SER A 48 -12.41 -15.80 2.56
C SER A 48 -12.64 -16.42 3.95
N HIS A 49 -12.77 -15.58 4.98
CA HIS A 49 -12.92 -15.97 6.39
C HIS A 49 -14.36 -15.90 6.89
N MET A 50 -15.27 -15.41 6.05
CA MET A 50 -16.69 -15.26 6.37
C MET A 50 -17.35 -16.63 6.56
N GLU A 51 -18.62 -16.67 6.97
CA GLU A 51 -19.35 -17.88 7.29
C GLU A 51 -19.31 -18.96 6.19
N PRO A 52 -19.40 -18.62 4.88
CA PRO A 52 -19.31 -19.62 3.81
C PRO A 52 -17.91 -20.24 3.63
N VAL A 53 -16.86 -19.58 4.16
CA VAL A 53 -15.45 -20.01 4.09
C VAL A 53 -14.99 -20.25 2.63
N LEU A 54 -15.32 -19.30 1.78
CA LEU A 54 -14.91 -19.27 0.38
C LEU A 54 -14.53 -17.82 0.01
N ALA A 55 -13.55 -17.66 -0.88
CA ALA A 55 -13.21 -16.37 -1.42
C ALA A 55 -14.43 -15.67 -2.01
N GLU A 56 -14.66 -14.42 -1.61
CA GLU A 56 -15.82 -13.65 -2.07
C GLU A 56 -15.78 -13.40 -3.58
N GLY A 57 -16.95 -13.31 -4.21
CA GLY A 57 -17.11 -12.95 -5.62
C GLY A 57 -17.09 -14.14 -6.60
N LEU A 58 -16.77 -15.37 -6.18
CA LEU A 58 -16.68 -16.52 -7.09
C LEU A 58 -18.04 -16.98 -7.65
N SER A 59 -19.15 -16.55 -7.06
CA SER A 59 -20.48 -16.72 -7.66
C SER A 59 -20.75 -15.75 -8.82
N LYS A 60 -20.03 -14.65 -8.89
CA LYS A 60 -20.24 -13.58 -9.89
C LYS A 60 -19.23 -13.63 -11.02
N GLN A 61 -18.01 -14.10 -10.77
CA GLN A 61 -16.92 -14.14 -11.74
C GLN A 61 -16.06 -15.39 -11.61
N PRO A 62 -15.47 -15.87 -12.70
CA PRO A 62 -14.40 -16.87 -12.65
C PRO A 62 -13.20 -16.37 -11.83
N MET A 63 -12.58 -17.24 -11.02
CA MET A 63 -11.43 -16.88 -10.18
C MET A 63 -10.24 -16.33 -10.98
N ASP A 64 -9.99 -16.85 -12.18
CA ASP A 64 -8.93 -16.35 -13.06
C ASP A 64 -9.23 -14.95 -13.58
N THR A 65 -10.49 -14.62 -13.84
CA THR A 65 -10.92 -13.28 -14.22
C THR A 65 -10.68 -12.29 -13.08
N ILE A 66 -10.99 -12.67 -11.82
CA ILE A 66 -10.72 -11.83 -10.65
C ILE A 66 -9.21 -11.63 -10.49
N ALA A 67 -8.40 -12.69 -10.62
CA ALA A 67 -6.94 -12.59 -10.54
C ALA A 67 -6.37 -11.63 -11.61
N LYS A 68 -6.84 -11.69 -12.84
CA LYS A 68 -6.45 -10.74 -13.91
C LYS A 68 -6.85 -9.29 -13.60
N ARG A 69 -8.00 -9.08 -12.95
CA ARG A 69 -8.42 -7.73 -12.53
C ARG A 69 -7.54 -7.17 -11.42
N ILE A 70 -7.12 -8.00 -10.46
CA ILE A 70 -6.14 -7.62 -9.45
C ILE A 70 -4.87 -7.09 -10.12
N VAL A 71 -4.34 -7.82 -11.11
CA VAL A 71 -3.16 -7.38 -11.87
C VAL A 71 -3.42 -6.10 -12.67
N SER A 72 -4.61 -5.96 -13.29
CA SER A 72 -4.96 -4.75 -14.06
C SER A 72 -5.11 -3.50 -13.22
N MET A 73 -5.37 -3.64 -11.91
CA MET A 73 -5.34 -2.57 -10.92
C MET A 73 -3.93 -2.35 -10.31
N GLU A 74 -2.91 -3.02 -10.88
CA GLU A 74 -1.51 -2.93 -10.49
C GLU A 74 -1.19 -3.44 -9.07
N PHE A 75 -2.06 -4.24 -8.46
CA PHE A 75 -1.71 -4.99 -7.26
C PHE A 75 -0.83 -6.18 -7.63
N ASN A 76 0.25 -6.38 -6.90
CA ASN A 76 1.17 -7.50 -7.12
C ASN A 76 1.05 -8.61 -6.07
N CYS A 77 0.20 -8.40 -5.05
CA CYS A 77 -0.04 -9.39 -4.01
C CYS A 77 -1.47 -9.32 -3.46
N VAL A 78 -1.90 -10.43 -2.85
CA VAL A 78 -3.17 -10.56 -2.12
C VAL A 78 -2.86 -10.98 -0.69
N ARG A 79 -3.38 -10.24 0.30
CA ARG A 79 -3.51 -10.69 1.67
C ARG A 79 -4.80 -11.48 1.74
N PHE A 80 -4.67 -12.83 1.70
CA PHE A 80 -5.78 -13.76 1.53
C PHE A 80 -6.20 -14.30 2.89
N THR A 81 -7.36 -13.91 3.35
CA THR A 81 -7.82 -14.19 4.70
C THR A 81 -8.34 -15.63 4.84
N TRP A 82 -8.15 -16.23 6.02
CA TRP A 82 -8.70 -17.55 6.33
C TRP A 82 -9.07 -17.65 7.82
N PRO A 83 -10.16 -18.39 8.14
CA PRO A 83 -10.49 -18.69 9.53
C PRO A 83 -9.73 -19.91 10.01
N LEU A 84 -9.29 -19.91 11.27
CA LEU A 84 -8.56 -21.03 11.86
C LEU A 84 -9.29 -22.38 11.70
N TYR A 85 -10.63 -22.35 11.83
CA TYR A 85 -11.48 -23.53 11.74
C TYR A 85 -11.49 -24.18 10.36
N LEU A 86 -11.07 -23.49 9.30
CA LEU A 86 -10.89 -24.09 7.97
C LEU A 86 -9.97 -25.33 8.00
N ILE A 87 -9.01 -25.38 8.92
CA ILE A 87 -8.00 -26.43 8.96
C ILE A 87 -7.94 -27.17 10.32
N THR A 88 -8.72 -26.72 11.31
CA THR A 88 -8.69 -27.29 12.67
C THR A 88 -10.04 -27.83 13.14
N ASN A 89 -11.15 -27.52 12.48
CA ASN A 89 -12.47 -27.97 12.89
C ASN A 89 -12.92 -29.17 12.04
N ASP A 90 -13.07 -30.32 12.67
CA ASP A 90 -13.40 -31.58 12.01
C ASP A 90 -14.81 -31.64 11.39
N SER A 91 -15.71 -30.73 11.80
CA SER A 91 -17.05 -30.61 11.20
C SER A 91 -17.07 -29.64 10.00
N LEU A 92 -16.17 -28.67 9.96
CA LEU A 92 -16.11 -27.67 8.89
C LEU A 92 -15.16 -28.10 7.76
N ALA A 93 -13.97 -28.58 8.11
CA ALA A 93 -12.89 -28.88 7.17
C ALA A 93 -13.28 -29.86 6.04
N PRO A 94 -14.12 -30.92 6.28
CA PRO A 94 -14.52 -31.86 5.23
C PRO A 94 -15.67 -31.35 4.34
N LEU A 95 -16.38 -30.26 4.72
CA LEU A 95 -17.49 -29.75 3.91
C LEU A 95 -17.01 -29.36 2.51
N THR A 96 -17.84 -29.73 1.51
CA THR A 96 -17.70 -29.17 0.18
C THR A 96 -18.20 -27.72 0.15
N VAL A 97 -17.79 -26.94 -0.85
CA VAL A 97 -18.31 -25.59 -1.06
C VAL A 97 -19.84 -25.63 -1.14
N ARG A 98 -20.40 -26.56 -1.93
CA ARG A 98 -21.87 -26.75 -2.03
C ARG A 98 -22.51 -26.95 -0.67
N GLN A 99 -21.97 -27.85 0.14
CA GLN A 99 -22.55 -28.18 1.46
C GLN A 99 -22.47 -26.97 2.42
N SER A 100 -21.35 -26.23 2.44
CA SER A 100 -21.22 -25.02 3.25
C SER A 100 -22.29 -23.99 2.89
N PHE A 101 -22.48 -23.73 1.60
CA PHE A 101 -23.47 -22.76 1.11
C PHE A 101 -24.91 -23.22 1.32
N GLN A 102 -25.18 -24.54 1.19
CA GLN A 102 -26.51 -25.13 1.48
C GLN A 102 -26.89 -24.94 2.94
N GLN A 103 -25.98 -25.18 3.88
CA GLN A 103 -26.24 -24.99 5.32
C GLN A 103 -26.59 -23.54 5.66
N LEU A 104 -26.14 -22.57 4.86
CA LEU A 104 -26.42 -21.14 5.01
C LEU A 104 -27.60 -20.66 4.14
N GLY A 105 -28.23 -21.54 3.38
CA GLY A 105 -29.35 -21.17 2.49
C GLY A 105 -28.97 -20.34 1.26
N LEU A 106 -27.67 -20.30 0.87
CA LEU A 106 -27.14 -19.45 -0.20
C LEU A 106 -27.29 -20.07 -1.59
N LEU A 107 -28.52 -20.44 -1.98
CA LEU A 107 -28.81 -21.22 -3.20
C LEU A 107 -28.42 -20.47 -4.50
N GLU A 108 -28.68 -19.18 -4.58
CA GLU A 108 -28.28 -18.37 -5.74
C GLU A 108 -26.75 -18.32 -5.91
N SER A 109 -26.02 -18.24 -4.80
CA SER A 109 -24.56 -18.27 -4.83
C SER A 109 -24.04 -19.63 -5.30
N ILE A 110 -24.69 -20.74 -4.92
CA ILE A 110 -24.36 -22.10 -5.42
C ILE A 110 -24.50 -22.14 -6.95
N ALA A 111 -25.63 -21.66 -7.48
CA ALA A 111 -25.85 -21.61 -8.93
C ALA A 111 -24.80 -20.75 -9.64
N GLY A 112 -24.46 -19.60 -9.06
CA GLY A 112 -23.42 -18.72 -9.59
C GLY A 112 -22.02 -19.34 -9.56
N ILE A 113 -21.64 -20.03 -8.47
CA ILE A 113 -20.34 -20.72 -8.38
C ILE A 113 -20.31 -21.90 -9.38
N GLN A 114 -21.41 -22.65 -9.50
CA GLN A 114 -21.52 -23.73 -10.48
C GLN A 114 -21.34 -23.24 -11.92
N ALA A 115 -21.85 -22.05 -12.25
CA ALA A 115 -21.71 -21.45 -13.58
C ALA A 115 -20.30 -20.89 -13.83
N ASN A 116 -19.71 -20.18 -12.86
CA ASN A 116 -18.46 -19.45 -13.04
C ASN A 116 -17.21 -20.27 -12.65
N ASN A 117 -17.34 -21.19 -11.69
CA ASN A 117 -16.24 -21.96 -11.09
C ASN A 117 -16.65 -23.41 -10.82
N PRO A 118 -17.10 -24.18 -11.84
CA PRO A 118 -17.65 -25.53 -11.66
C PRO A 118 -16.65 -26.50 -11.03
N SER A 119 -15.36 -26.29 -11.21
CA SER A 119 -14.31 -27.17 -10.68
C SER A 119 -14.15 -27.15 -9.16
N ILE A 120 -14.72 -26.12 -8.47
CA ILE A 120 -14.54 -25.98 -7.02
C ILE A 120 -15.81 -26.26 -6.22
N ILE A 121 -16.99 -26.34 -6.85
CA ILE A 121 -18.26 -26.40 -6.12
C ILE A 121 -18.42 -27.64 -5.26
N ASP A 122 -17.88 -28.79 -5.70
CA ASP A 122 -18.00 -30.09 -5.04
C ASP A 122 -16.66 -30.56 -4.42
N VAL A 123 -15.64 -29.69 -4.30
CA VAL A 123 -14.44 -30.01 -3.53
C VAL A 123 -14.53 -29.44 -2.11
N SER A 124 -13.69 -29.94 -1.21
CA SER A 124 -13.65 -29.41 0.17
C SER A 124 -13.21 -27.94 0.21
N LEU A 125 -13.64 -27.22 1.24
CA LEU A 125 -13.32 -25.78 1.42
C LEU A 125 -11.83 -25.48 1.32
N ILE A 126 -10.98 -26.32 1.93
CA ILE A 126 -9.53 -26.15 1.85
C ILE A 126 -9.00 -26.38 0.42
N LYS A 127 -9.58 -27.29 -0.36
CA LYS A 127 -9.22 -27.50 -1.78
C LYS A 127 -9.64 -26.30 -2.63
N ALA A 128 -10.79 -25.72 -2.36
CA ALA A 128 -11.23 -24.49 -3.02
C ALA A 128 -10.29 -23.32 -2.67
N TYR A 129 -9.85 -23.18 -1.41
CA TYR A 129 -8.87 -22.20 -0.98
C TYR A 129 -7.53 -22.37 -1.75
N GLN A 130 -7.02 -23.60 -1.86
CA GLN A 130 -5.82 -23.93 -2.64
C GLN A 130 -5.99 -23.59 -4.13
N ALA A 131 -7.18 -23.80 -4.70
CA ALA A 131 -7.46 -23.48 -6.10
C ALA A 131 -7.36 -21.96 -6.38
N VAL A 132 -7.86 -21.13 -5.45
CA VAL A 132 -7.73 -19.66 -5.54
C VAL A 132 -6.25 -19.24 -5.47
N VAL A 133 -5.49 -19.76 -4.51
CA VAL A 133 -4.04 -19.48 -4.39
C VAL A 133 -3.31 -19.89 -5.68
N SER A 134 -3.65 -21.04 -6.26
CA SER A 134 -3.07 -21.51 -7.53
C SER A 134 -3.42 -20.58 -8.69
N SER A 135 -4.68 -20.08 -8.77
CA SER A 135 -5.10 -19.13 -9.80
C SER A 135 -4.35 -17.80 -9.69
N LEU A 136 -4.16 -17.30 -8.47
CA LEU A 136 -3.33 -16.11 -8.22
C LEU A 136 -1.89 -16.33 -8.70
N GLY A 137 -1.29 -17.47 -8.41
CA GLY A 137 0.07 -17.81 -8.86
C GLY A 137 0.22 -17.88 -10.38
N LYS A 138 -0.78 -18.44 -11.09
CA LYS A 138 -0.81 -18.45 -12.56
C LYS A 138 -0.83 -17.04 -13.17
N ASN A 139 -1.34 -16.07 -12.44
CA ASN A 139 -1.37 -14.66 -12.83
C ASN A 139 -0.23 -13.83 -12.22
N ASN A 140 0.82 -14.47 -11.68
CA ASN A 140 1.99 -13.84 -11.04
C ASN A 140 1.63 -12.95 -9.84
N VAL A 141 0.58 -13.27 -9.11
CA VAL A 141 0.16 -12.57 -7.89
C VAL A 141 0.70 -13.31 -6.67
N MET A 142 1.47 -12.63 -5.85
CA MET A 142 1.96 -13.12 -4.56
C MET A 142 0.82 -13.22 -3.56
N VAL A 143 0.95 -14.12 -2.59
CA VAL A 143 -0.06 -14.34 -1.56
C VAL A 143 0.56 -14.27 -0.17
N ILE A 144 -0.06 -13.49 0.72
CA ILE A 144 0.14 -13.53 2.16
C ILE A 144 -1.07 -14.26 2.73
N LEU A 145 -0.85 -15.38 3.42
CA LEU A 145 -1.91 -16.13 4.11
C LEU A 145 -2.21 -15.44 5.45
N ASP A 146 -3.38 -14.83 5.57
CA ASP A 146 -3.75 -14.11 6.79
C ASP A 146 -4.71 -14.93 7.66
N ASN A 147 -4.25 -15.34 8.86
CA ASN A 147 -5.13 -15.91 9.87
C ASN A 147 -6.02 -14.82 10.46
N HIS A 148 -7.15 -14.58 9.80
CA HIS A 148 -7.99 -13.42 10.09
C HIS A 148 -8.78 -13.56 11.38
N ILE A 149 -9.32 -14.75 11.63
CA ILE A 149 -10.23 -15.05 12.73
C ILE A 149 -10.18 -16.55 13.02
N SER A 150 -10.68 -17.01 14.19
CA SER A 150 -10.74 -18.46 14.47
C SER A 150 -12.05 -19.07 13.98
N LYS A 151 -13.18 -18.65 14.53
CA LYS A 151 -14.51 -19.04 14.07
C LYS A 151 -14.92 -18.16 12.89
N PRO A 152 -15.36 -18.74 11.76
CA PRO A 152 -15.81 -17.97 10.60
C PRO A 152 -16.89 -16.94 10.95
N GLY A 153 -16.82 -15.77 10.31
CA GLY A 153 -17.77 -14.69 10.48
C GLY A 153 -17.14 -13.33 10.24
N TRP A 154 -17.92 -12.27 10.41
CA TRP A 154 -17.43 -10.91 10.27
C TRP A 154 -16.43 -10.56 11.41
N CYS A 155 -15.37 -9.86 11.08
CA CYS A 155 -14.40 -9.25 11.98
C CYS A 155 -14.52 -7.71 11.90
N CYS A 156 -14.29 -6.86 12.93
CA CYS A 156 -13.80 -7.30 14.22
C CYS A 156 -14.52 -6.49 15.33
N SER A 157 -14.89 -7.15 16.41
CA SER A 157 -15.48 -6.52 17.57
C SER A 157 -14.66 -6.88 18.82
N ASN A 158 -14.64 -5.96 19.81
CA ASN A 158 -14.03 -6.23 21.12
C ASN A 158 -14.74 -7.35 21.91
N LEU A 159 -15.96 -7.71 21.51
CA LEU A 159 -16.84 -8.64 22.25
C LEU A 159 -17.24 -9.85 21.40
N ASP A 160 -16.48 -10.18 20.36
CA ASP A 160 -16.76 -11.33 19.47
C ASP A 160 -16.20 -12.67 20.00
N ASP A 161 -15.54 -12.67 21.15
CA ASP A 161 -14.87 -13.83 21.74
C ASP A 161 -13.85 -14.51 20.81
N ASN A 162 -13.27 -13.76 19.87
CA ASN A 162 -12.43 -14.24 18.79
C ASN A 162 -11.17 -13.39 18.59
N GLY A 163 -10.89 -12.48 19.51
CA GLY A 163 -9.89 -11.43 19.36
C GLY A 163 -8.52 -11.76 19.95
N PHE A 164 -8.46 -12.47 21.06
CA PHE A 164 -7.21 -12.68 21.78
C PHE A 164 -7.07 -14.06 22.41
N PHE A 165 -5.86 -14.44 22.74
CA PHE A 165 -5.52 -15.72 23.36
C PHE A 165 -6.37 -16.00 24.61
N GLY A 166 -7.02 -17.17 24.64
CA GLY A 166 -7.93 -17.57 25.70
C GLY A 166 -9.37 -17.04 25.58
N ASP A 167 -9.72 -16.36 24.51
CA ASP A 167 -11.12 -16.12 24.15
C ASP A 167 -11.81 -17.44 23.80
N LYS A 168 -13.14 -17.44 23.84
CA LYS A 168 -13.95 -18.64 23.62
C LYS A 168 -13.61 -19.37 22.31
N TYR A 169 -13.30 -18.63 21.26
CA TYR A 169 -12.98 -19.17 19.94
C TYR A 169 -11.49 -19.06 19.62
N PHE A 170 -10.64 -18.60 20.55
CA PHE A 170 -9.22 -18.43 20.32
C PHE A 170 -8.36 -19.19 21.33
N ASP A 171 -8.34 -20.52 21.20
CA ASP A 171 -7.41 -21.38 21.93
C ASP A 171 -5.99 -21.25 21.34
N PRO A 172 -4.97 -20.90 22.12
CA PRO A 172 -3.63 -20.68 21.61
C PRO A 172 -2.91 -21.94 21.10
N ASP A 173 -3.18 -23.12 21.66
CA ASP A 173 -2.52 -24.36 21.22
C ASP A 173 -3.14 -24.86 19.91
N LEU A 174 -4.48 -24.72 19.78
CA LEU A 174 -5.18 -24.96 18.52
C LEU A 174 -4.74 -23.99 17.43
N TRP A 175 -4.48 -22.72 17.78
CA TRP A 175 -3.97 -21.71 16.87
C TRP A 175 -2.58 -22.07 16.33
N ILE A 176 -1.63 -22.47 17.20
CA ILE A 176 -0.31 -22.93 16.80
C ILE A 176 -0.41 -24.15 15.88
N THR A 177 -1.30 -25.09 16.22
CA THR A 177 -1.58 -26.28 15.38
C THR A 177 -2.08 -25.87 13.99
N GLY A 178 -3.04 -24.97 13.90
CA GLY A 178 -3.59 -24.48 12.64
C GLY A 178 -2.58 -23.73 11.79
N LEU A 179 -1.77 -22.85 12.40
CA LEU A 179 -0.66 -22.17 11.72
C LEU A 179 0.34 -23.17 11.13
N THR A 180 0.73 -24.18 11.91
CA THR A 180 1.67 -25.25 11.47
C THR A 180 1.08 -26.01 10.29
N ARG A 181 -0.20 -26.44 10.36
CA ARG A 181 -0.88 -27.15 9.28
C ARG A 181 -0.96 -26.30 8.01
N MET A 182 -1.32 -25.02 8.13
CA MET A 182 -1.42 -24.10 6.98
C MET A 182 -0.04 -23.86 6.37
N ALA A 183 0.99 -23.59 7.16
CA ALA A 183 2.37 -23.43 6.70
C ALA A 183 2.88 -24.69 5.96
N THR A 184 2.62 -25.88 6.51
CA THR A 184 2.98 -27.18 5.88
C THR A 184 2.23 -27.38 4.56
N LEU A 185 0.93 -27.08 4.52
CA LEU A 185 0.09 -27.25 3.34
C LEU A 185 0.57 -26.44 2.13
N PHE A 186 1.13 -25.24 2.39
CA PHE A 186 1.63 -24.35 1.37
C PHE A 186 3.17 -24.34 1.25
N ASN A 187 3.87 -25.25 1.94
CA ASN A 187 5.30 -25.39 1.75
C ASN A 187 5.62 -25.85 0.32
N GLY A 188 6.51 -25.12 -0.36
CA GLY A 188 6.84 -25.33 -1.78
C GLY A 188 5.90 -24.64 -2.79
N VAL A 189 4.83 -23.96 -2.33
CA VAL A 189 3.97 -23.14 -3.20
C VAL A 189 4.61 -21.75 -3.35
N THR A 190 5.28 -21.53 -4.47
CA THR A 190 6.22 -20.40 -4.65
C THR A 190 5.58 -19.02 -4.56
N ASN A 191 4.33 -18.84 -4.99
CA ASN A 191 3.64 -17.56 -4.88
C ASN A 191 3.11 -17.25 -3.47
N VAL A 192 3.14 -18.19 -2.52
CA VAL A 192 2.88 -17.92 -1.10
C VAL A 192 4.16 -17.37 -0.48
N VAL A 193 4.18 -16.06 -0.22
CA VAL A 193 5.39 -15.33 0.18
C VAL A 193 5.42 -14.96 1.66
N GLY A 194 4.29 -15.02 2.36
CA GLY A 194 4.18 -14.64 3.76
C GLY A 194 2.98 -15.26 4.47
N MET A 195 3.03 -15.26 5.79
CA MET A 195 1.92 -15.60 6.67
C MET A 195 1.78 -14.52 7.75
N SER A 196 0.60 -13.86 7.79
CA SER A 196 0.19 -13.02 8.92
C SER A 196 -0.46 -13.91 9.97
N LEU A 197 0.15 -13.93 11.17
CA LEU A 197 -0.14 -14.97 12.14
C LEU A 197 -1.50 -14.79 12.82
N ARG A 198 -1.92 -13.55 13.02
CA ARG A 198 -3.23 -13.22 13.56
C ARG A 198 -3.62 -11.79 13.24
N ASN A 199 -4.76 -11.62 12.61
CA ASN A 199 -5.37 -10.32 12.37
C ASN A 199 -5.93 -9.73 13.66
N GLU A 200 -5.64 -8.46 13.89
CA GLU A 200 -6.26 -7.58 14.88
C GLU A 200 -6.45 -8.19 16.29
N PRO A 201 -5.35 -8.49 17.03
CA PRO A 201 -5.45 -8.82 18.44
C PRO A 201 -6.20 -7.70 19.21
N ARG A 202 -7.29 -8.08 19.88
CA ARG A 202 -8.26 -7.15 20.48
C ARG A 202 -9.01 -7.77 21.64
N GLY A 203 -9.90 -7.00 22.23
CA GLY A 203 -10.80 -7.48 23.28
C GLY A 203 -10.24 -7.31 24.69
N PRO A 204 -11.06 -7.61 25.72
CA PRO A 204 -10.72 -7.30 27.11
C PRO A 204 -9.61 -8.17 27.69
N LYS A 205 -9.31 -9.33 27.07
CA LYS A 205 -8.23 -10.22 27.52
C LYS A 205 -6.86 -9.85 27.01
N GLN A 206 -6.75 -8.94 26.01
CA GLN A 206 -5.47 -8.60 25.42
C GLN A 206 -4.49 -8.06 26.47
N ASN A 207 -3.27 -8.58 26.43
CA ASN A 207 -2.19 -8.16 27.30
C ASN A 207 -0.83 -8.48 26.68
N ILE A 208 0.19 -7.75 27.10
CA ILE A 208 1.55 -7.86 26.58
C ILE A 208 2.22 -9.21 26.94
N ASN A 209 1.94 -9.75 28.13
CA ASN A 209 2.57 -10.99 28.59
C ASN A 209 2.16 -12.19 27.73
N ASP A 210 0.86 -12.33 27.45
CA ASP A 210 0.37 -13.39 26.58
C ASP A 210 0.77 -13.17 25.12
N TRP A 211 0.89 -11.93 24.66
CA TRP A 211 1.47 -11.64 23.35
C TRP A 211 2.91 -12.19 23.24
N TYR A 212 3.80 -11.88 24.22
CA TYR A 212 5.16 -12.42 24.26
C TYR A 212 5.22 -13.94 24.50
N LYS A 213 4.20 -14.50 25.13
CA LYS A 213 4.12 -15.94 25.38
C LYS A 213 3.78 -16.74 24.11
N TYR A 214 2.87 -16.25 23.29
CA TYR A 214 2.28 -17.03 22.20
C TYR A 214 2.72 -16.57 20.80
N MET A 215 2.87 -15.28 20.51
CA MET A 215 3.30 -14.82 19.19
C MET A 215 4.65 -15.39 18.75
N PRO A 216 5.69 -15.42 19.61
CA PRO A 216 6.95 -16.06 19.25
C PRO A 216 6.79 -17.56 18.94
N LYS A 217 5.95 -18.28 19.71
CA LYS A 217 5.68 -19.70 19.46
C LYS A 217 5.02 -19.95 18.12
N GLY A 218 4.04 -19.11 17.75
CA GLY A 218 3.43 -19.14 16.42
C GLY A 218 4.43 -18.85 15.31
N ALA A 219 5.30 -17.87 15.51
CA ALA A 219 6.36 -17.50 14.57
C ALA A 219 7.35 -18.67 14.33
N GLU A 220 7.83 -19.29 15.39
CA GLU A 220 8.72 -20.46 15.32
C GLU A 220 8.03 -21.66 14.65
N ALA A 221 6.75 -21.91 14.96
CA ALA A 221 6.00 -23.00 14.38
C ALA A 221 5.82 -22.81 12.85
N VAL A 222 5.49 -21.61 12.40
CA VAL A 222 5.38 -21.29 10.97
C VAL A 222 6.74 -21.43 10.28
N HIS A 223 7.79 -20.84 10.84
CA HIS A 223 9.13 -20.90 10.25
C HIS A 223 9.67 -22.34 10.18
N SER A 224 9.44 -23.14 11.20
CA SER A 224 9.81 -24.55 11.21
C SER A 224 9.08 -25.37 10.13
N ALA A 225 7.78 -25.08 9.90
CA ALA A 225 6.97 -25.79 8.92
C ALA A 225 7.19 -25.30 7.48
N ASN A 226 7.50 -24.00 7.28
CA ASN A 226 7.75 -23.39 5.99
C ASN A 226 8.78 -22.24 6.12
N PRO A 227 10.07 -22.52 6.02
CA PRO A 227 11.12 -21.51 6.21
C PRO A 227 11.20 -20.48 5.08
N ASN A 228 10.46 -20.67 3.99
CA ASN A 228 10.53 -19.80 2.82
C ASN A 228 9.60 -18.59 2.90
N VAL A 229 8.59 -18.60 3.78
CA VAL A 229 7.64 -17.49 3.91
C VAL A 229 8.14 -16.43 4.90
N LEU A 230 7.73 -15.19 4.66
CA LEU A 230 7.84 -14.12 5.65
C LEU A 230 6.88 -14.41 6.81
N VAL A 231 7.33 -14.16 8.03
CA VAL A 231 6.54 -14.30 9.25
C VAL A 231 6.11 -12.91 9.69
N ILE A 232 4.81 -12.64 9.64
CA ILE A 232 4.25 -11.31 9.85
C ILE A 232 3.52 -11.28 11.19
N LEU A 233 3.95 -10.40 12.09
CA LEU A 233 3.44 -10.28 13.45
C LEU A 233 2.65 -9.00 13.62
N SER A 234 1.43 -9.18 14.07
CA SER A 234 0.49 -8.11 14.40
C SER A 234 0.67 -7.59 15.83
N GLY A 235 0.27 -6.32 16.03
CA GLY A 235 0.28 -5.66 17.33
C GLY A 235 -0.98 -5.88 18.16
N LEU A 236 -1.11 -5.14 19.25
CA LEU A 236 -2.31 -5.04 20.09
C LEU A 236 -3.24 -3.92 19.59
N SER A 237 -4.43 -3.83 20.18
CA SER A 237 -5.39 -2.74 19.93
C SER A 237 -5.81 -2.65 18.45
N PHE A 238 -6.21 -3.77 17.84
CA PHE A 238 -6.57 -3.86 16.41
C PHE A 238 -5.37 -3.53 15.50
N ASP A 239 -4.20 -4.12 15.79
CA ASP A 239 -2.93 -3.92 15.06
C ASP A 239 -2.43 -2.45 15.06
N ARG A 240 -2.82 -1.66 16.06
CA ARG A 240 -2.41 -0.26 16.17
C ARG A 240 -1.25 -0.01 17.13
N ASP A 241 -0.87 -0.99 17.95
CA ASP A 241 0.13 -0.80 18.99
C ASP A 241 1.15 -1.92 19.07
N LEU A 242 2.37 -1.60 18.68
CA LEU A 242 3.59 -2.39 18.84
C LEU A 242 4.60 -1.66 19.75
N SER A 243 4.17 -0.60 20.47
CA SER A 243 5.08 0.24 21.28
C SER A 243 5.77 -0.52 22.41
N PHE A 244 5.19 -1.61 22.88
CA PHE A 244 5.75 -2.47 23.91
C PHE A 244 7.06 -3.15 23.48
N LEU A 245 7.31 -3.31 22.19
CA LEU A 245 8.57 -3.86 21.67
C LEU A 245 9.78 -2.94 21.92
N LYS A 246 9.56 -1.66 22.23
CA LYS A 246 10.63 -0.73 22.64
C LYS A 246 11.31 -1.16 23.95
N ASN A 247 10.54 -1.80 24.84
CA ASN A 247 10.99 -2.16 26.17
C ASN A 247 11.58 -3.57 26.23
N GLN A 248 11.18 -4.44 25.31
CA GLN A 248 11.62 -5.82 25.28
C GLN A 248 11.71 -6.31 23.83
N GLN A 249 12.91 -6.66 23.40
CA GLN A 249 13.13 -7.21 22.07
C GLN A 249 12.51 -8.60 21.92
N LEU A 250 11.92 -8.87 20.77
CA LEU A 250 11.45 -10.18 20.39
C LEU A 250 12.66 -11.11 20.13
N LYS A 251 12.63 -12.31 20.73
CA LYS A 251 13.66 -13.33 20.53
C LYS A 251 13.09 -14.45 19.66
N LEU A 252 13.68 -14.66 18.48
CA LEU A 252 13.37 -15.74 17.55
C LEU A 252 14.64 -16.51 17.22
N THR A 253 14.52 -17.79 16.88
CA THR A 253 15.65 -18.65 16.50
C THR A 253 16.08 -18.46 15.05
N PHE A 254 15.28 -17.75 14.26
CA PHE A 254 15.53 -17.45 12.85
C PHE A 254 15.71 -15.94 12.61
N SER A 255 16.28 -15.61 11.45
CA SER A 255 16.48 -14.23 11.00
C SER A 255 16.10 -14.06 9.52
N GLY A 256 15.97 -12.83 9.07
CA GLY A 256 15.72 -12.53 7.66
C GLY A 256 14.30 -12.85 7.16
N LYS A 257 13.34 -13.10 8.07
CA LYS A 257 11.94 -13.42 7.69
C LYS A 257 10.89 -12.63 8.48
N LEU A 258 11.28 -11.88 9.51
CA LEU A 258 10.36 -11.16 10.38
C LEU A 258 9.90 -9.86 9.72
N VAL A 259 8.59 -9.65 9.71
CA VAL A 259 7.90 -8.42 9.32
C VAL A 259 6.92 -8.05 10.42
N PHE A 260 6.77 -6.77 10.75
CA PHE A 260 5.71 -6.31 11.65
C PHE A 260 4.55 -5.75 10.85
N GLU A 261 3.33 -5.93 11.38
CA GLU A 261 2.08 -5.49 10.77
C GLU A 261 1.40 -4.42 11.62
N ALA A 262 0.81 -3.43 10.97
CA ALA A 262 -0.03 -2.43 11.60
C ALA A 262 -1.23 -2.10 10.72
N HIS A 263 -2.35 -1.67 11.34
CA HIS A 263 -3.54 -1.20 10.65
C HIS A 263 -3.81 0.28 10.93
N TRP A 264 -4.34 0.99 9.94
CA TRP A 264 -4.68 2.39 10.12
C TRP A 264 -5.90 2.79 9.31
N TYR A 265 -6.97 3.16 10.01
CA TYR A 265 -8.21 3.66 9.42
C TYR A 265 -8.58 5.03 10.00
N GLY A 266 -9.28 5.85 9.23
CA GLY A 266 -9.73 7.17 9.69
C GLY A 266 -10.70 7.11 10.86
N PHE A 267 -11.54 6.08 10.94
CA PHE A 267 -12.45 5.88 12.10
C PHE A 267 -11.70 5.47 13.37
N SER A 268 -10.53 4.86 13.24
CA SER A 268 -9.67 4.51 14.38
C SER A 268 -9.06 5.72 15.07
N ASP A 269 -8.99 6.87 14.38
CA ASP A 269 -8.51 8.14 14.92
C ASP A 269 -9.62 8.90 15.69
N GLY A 270 -10.85 8.40 15.62
CA GLY A 270 -12.08 8.97 16.16
C GLY A 270 -13.10 9.23 15.06
N GLN A 271 -14.33 8.81 15.28
CA GLN A 271 -15.43 8.77 14.30
C GLN A 271 -15.66 10.08 13.52
N THR A 272 -15.44 11.22 14.17
CA THR A 272 -15.70 12.55 13.59
C THR A 272 -14.47 13.46 13.57
N THR A 273 -13.34 12.98 14.01
CA THR A 273 -12.11 13.77 14.21
C THR A 273 -11.68 14.48 12.92
N TRP A 274 -11.65 13.78 11.81
CA TRP A 274 -11.26 14.33 10.52
C TRP A 274 -12.26 15.34 9.91
N VAL A 275 -13.49 15.39 10.43
CA VAL A 275 -14.52 16.35 9.99
C VAL A 275 -14.57 17.57 10.89
N LYS A 276 -14.43 17.37 12.22
CA LYS A 276 -14.64 18.43 13.21
C LYS A 276 -13.40 19.23 13.54
N ASP A 277 -12.22 18.61 13.45
CA ASP A 277 -10.96 19.25 13.83
C ASP A 277 -10.18 19.74 12.59
N ASN A 278 -9.20 20.63 12.81
CA ASN A 278 -8.34 21.12 11.73
C ASN A 278 -7.56 19.94 11.12
N PRO A 279 -7.65 19.70 9.80
CA PRO A 279 -7.04 18.53 9.16
C PRO A 279 -5.51 18.46 9.30
N ASN A 280 -4.82 19.61 9.39
CA ASN A 280 -3.36 19.62 9.60
C ASN A 280 -2.98 19.15 11.00
N GLU A 281 -3.71 19.62 12.03
CA GLU A 281 -3.49 19.21 13.42
C GLU A 281 -3.80 17.72 13.59
N VAL A 282 -4.91 17.25 13.01
CA VAL A 282 -5.28 15.83 13.04
C VAL A 282 -4.20 14.98 12.39
N CYS A 283 -3.80 15.31 11.14
CA CYS A 283 -2.78 14.55 10.41
C CYS A 283 -1.44 14.53 11.17
N GLY A 284 -0.99 15.66 11.73
CA GLY A 284 0.24 15.73 12.53
C GLY A 284 0.19 14.83 13.77
N ARG A 285 -0.94 14.86 14.48
CA ARG A 285 -1.17 14.06 15.71
C ARG A 285 -1.20 12.56 15.40
N VAL A 286 -1.99 12.14 14.41
CA VAL A 286 -2.14 10.71 14.09
C VAL A 286 -0.88 10.13 13.44
N ALA A 287 -0.19 10.89 12.59
CA ALA A 287 1.11 10.48 12.06
C ALA A 287 2.15 10.30 13.18
N THR A 288 2.18 11.22 14.16
CA THR A 288 3.04 11.11 15.35
C THR A 288 2.67 9.88 16.19
N TYR A 289 1.37 9.62 16.39
CA TYR A 289 0.92 8.42 17.09
C TYR A 289 1.39 7.15 16.37
N MET A 290 1.16 7.03 15.07
CA MET A 290 1.60 5.89 14.26
C MET A 290 3.12 5.69 14.34
N MET A 291 3.91 6.77 14.23
CA MET A 291 5.37 6.69 14.39
C MET A 291 5.78 6.19 15.78
N ASN A 292 5.08 6.58 16.83
CA ASN A 292 5.37 6.17 18.20
C ASN A 292 4.94 4.74 18.50
N THR A 293 3.88 4.23 17.86
CA THR A 293 3.35 2.89 18.14
C THR A 293 3.92 1.81 17.24
N SER A 294 4.20 2.11 15.96
CA SER A 294 4.63 1.10 14.98
C SER A 294 5.73 1.60 14.05
N GLY A 295 5.68 2.86 13.59
CA GLY A 295 6.56 3.41 12.58
C GLY A 295 8.04 3.45 12.99
N TYR A 296 8.33 3.56 14.28
CA TYR A 296 9.68 3.54 14.84
C TYR A 296 10.44 2.23 14.51
N LEU A 297 9.73 1.12 14.26
CA LEU A 297 10.33 -0.17 13.87
C LEU A 297 11.09 -0.07 12.54
N VAL A 298 10.63 0.80 11.67
CA VAL A 298 11.32 1.09 10.40
C VAL A 298 12.72 1.68 10.64
N ASP A 299 12.84 2.58 11.62
CA ASP A 299 14.12 3.17 12.01
C ASP A 299 15.02 2.17 12.76
N GLN A 300 14.44 1.17 13.39
CA GLN A 300 15.16 0.06 14.00
C GLN A 300 15.60 -1.03 13.01
N GLY A 301 15.24 -0.86 11.72
CA GLY A 301 15.65 -1.79 10.68
C GLY A 301 14.70 -2.99 10.50
N TYR A 302 13.45 -2.87 10.88
CA TYR A 302 12.42 -3.88 10.60
C TYR A 302 11.47 -3.41 9.50
N PRO A 303 11.04 -4.29 8.57
CA PRO A 303 9.96 -3.98 7.65
C PRO A 303 8.65 -3.79 8.44
N LEU A 304 7.91 -2.75 8.08
CA LEU A 304 6.55 -2.50 8.55
C LEU A 304 5.58 -2.62 7.37
N PHE A 305 4.62 -3.52 7.51
CA PHE A 305 3.55 -3.76 6.54
C PHE A 305 2.25 -3.18 7.09
N ILE A 306 1.61 -2.27 6.34
CA ILE A 306 0.28 -1.81 6.68
C ILE A 306 -0.71 -2.82 6.11
N GLY A 307 -1.09 -3.81 6.92
CA GLY A 307 -1.93 -4.94 6.52
C GLY A 307 -3.33 -4.55 6.14
N GLU A 308 -3.83 -3.43 6.72
CA GLU A 308 -5.11 -2.88 6.35
C GLU A 308 -5.15 -1.36 6.42
N PHE A 309 -5.71 -0.75 5.40
CA PHE A 309 -6.18 0.63 5.33
C PHE A 309 -7.27 0.72 4.25
N GLY A 310 -8.12 1.71 4.31
CA GLY A 310 -9.15 1.88 3.30
C GLY A 310 -10.11 3.01 3.63
N ILE A 311 -10.96 3.33 2.66
CA ILE A 311 -12.03 4.32 2.80
C ILE A 311 -13.29 3.83 2.11
N ASP A 312 -14.43 4.36 2.50
CA ASP A 312 -15.64 4.31 1.70
C ASP A 312 -15.40 5.05 0.38
N GLN A 313 -15.47 4.31 -0.73
CA GLN A 313 -15.18 4.80 -2.08
C GLN A 313 -16.41 5.40 -2.79
N SER A 314 -17.52 5.57 -2.09
CA SER A 314 -18.72 6.27 -2.64
C SER A 314 -18.46 7.76 -2.96
N GLY A 315 -17.36 8.31 -2.40
CA GLY A 315 -16.93 9.69 -2.64
C GLY A 315 -17.55 10.72 -1.70
N ALA A 316 -18.58 10.36 -0.94
CA ALA A 316 -19.28 11.29 -0.04
C ALA A 316 -18.62 11.42 1.35
N ASN A 317 -17.70 10.55 1.69
CA ASN A 317 -17.09 10.49 3.02
C ASN A 317 -15.93 11.47 3.17
N VAL A 318 -16.22 12.69 3.69
CA VAL A 318 -15.21 13.73 3.95
C VAL A 318 -14.14 13.25 4.94
N ASN A 319 -14.55 12.53 6.00
CA ASN A 319 -13.62 11.98 6.99
C ASN A 319 -12.59 11.05 6.33
N GLY A 320 -13.05 10.11 5.53
CA GLY A 320 -12.20 9.18 4.79
C GLY A 320 -11.29 9.88 3.78
N ASN A 321 -11.78 10.88 3.05
CA ASN A 321 -10.99 11.61 2.04
C ASN A 321 -9.84 12.43 2.65
N ARG A 322 -10.05 13.05 3.82
CA ARG A 322 -8.99 13.78 4.55
C ARG A 322 -7.98 12.81 5.15
N TYR A 323 -8.44 11.74 5.80
CA TYR A 323 -7.62 10.68 6.34
C TYR A 323 -6.71 10.08 5.28
N ILE A 324 -7.26 9.66 4.13
CA ILE A 324 -6.47 8.95 3.12
C ILE A 324 -5.36 9.83 2.51
N SER A 325 -5.56 11.15 2.38
CA SER A 325 -4.50 12.06 1.95
C SER A 325 -3.34 12.08 2.95
N CYS A 326 -3.64 12.13 4.26
CA CYS A 326 -2.64 12.04 5.31
C CYS A 326 -1.89 10.71 5.27
N PHE A 327 -2.63 9.60 5.23
CA PHE A 327 -2.07 8.25 5.14
C PHE A 327 -1.12 8.09 3.95
N LEU A 328 -1.54 8.46 2.74
CA LEU A 328 -0.73 8.32 1.53
C LEU A 328 0.56 9.16 1.62
N GLY A 329 0.50 10.35 2.24
CA GLY A 329 1.68 11.17 2.47
C GLY A 329 2.70 10.49 3.39
N VAL A 330 2.24 9.89 4.49
CA VAL A 330 3.10 9.15 5.44
C VAL A 330 3.62 7.85 4.82
N ALA A 331 2.76 7.09 4.15
CA ALA A 331 3.13 5.84 3.49
C ALA A 331 4.17 6.05 2.38
N ALA A 332 4.07 7.17 1.62
CA ALA A 332 5.08 7.55 0.63
C ALA A 332 6.41 7.96 1.28
N GLU A 333 6.37 8.77 2.34
CA GLU A 333 7.58 9.22 3.06
C GLU A 333 8.37 8.05 3.63
N LEU A 334 7.68 7.11 4.23
CA LEU A 334 8.28 5.91 4.81
C LEU A 334 8.51 4.80 3.78
N ASP A 335 7.94 4.90 2.59
CA ASP A 335 7.94 3.87 1.53
C ASP A 335 7.50 2.50 2.06
N LEU A 336 6.33 2.48 2.75
CA LEU A 336 5.78 1.29 3.41
C LEU A 336 5.24 0.27 2.41
N ASP A 337 5.32 -1.00 2.77
CA ASP A 337 4.56 -2.09 2.17
C ASP A 337 3.11 -2.07 2.72
N TRP A 338 2.12 -2.47 1.92
CA TRP A 338 0.73 -2.28 2.31
C TRP A 338 -0.27 -3.23 1.62
N ALA A 339 -1.46 -3.39 2.23
CA ALA A 339 -2.62 -4.05 1.65
C ALA A 339 -3.88 -3.20 1.84
N LEU A 340 -4.57 -2.91 0.74
CA LEU A 340 -5.85 -2.20 0.75
C LEU A 340 -6.96 -3.11 1.27
N TRP A 341 -7.75 -2.66 2.24
CA TRP A 341 -9.02 -3.26 2.57
C TRP A 341 -10.13 -2.58 1.76
N THR A 342 -10.77 -3.25 0.81
CA THR A 342 -10.67 -4.67 0.46
C THR A 342 -10.87 -4.86 -1.06
N LEU A 343 -10.68 -6.06 -1.57
CA LEU A 343 -11.01 -6.41 -2.96
C LEU A 343 -12.52 -6.52 -3.15
N ALA A 344 -13.23 -7.01 -2.12
CA ALA A 344 -14.63 -7.42 -2.19
C ALA A 344 -15.57 -6.32 -2.68
N GLY A 345 -16.29 -6.58 -3.76
CA GLY A 345 -17.37 -5.70 -4.24
C GLY A 345 -18.68 -5.92 -3.48
N SER A 346 -18.90 -7.14 -3.03
CA SER A 346 -20.05 -7.57 -2.21
C SER A 346 -19.70 -8.88 -1.53
N TYR A 347 -20.45 -9.23 -0.47
CA TYR A 347 -20.30 -10.47 0.30
C TYR A 347 -21.40 -11.47 -0.04
N TYR A 348 -21.11 -12.77 0.10
CA TYR A 348 -22.14 -13.81 0.06
C TYR A 348 -23.12 -13.65 1.22
N LEU A 349 -22.55 -13.49 2.42
CA LEU A 349 -23.27 -13.30 3.67
C LEU A 349 -22.41 -12.46 4.61
N ARG A 350 -22.96 -11.39 5.15
CA ARG A 350 -22.31 -10.57 6.18
C ARG A 350 -23.34 -10.03 7.14
N ASP A 351 -23.15 -10.28 8.44
CA ASP A 351 -24.08 -9.85 9.50
C ASP A 351 -25.54 -10.26 9.23
N GLY A 352 -25.75 -11.46 8.67
CA GLY A 352 -27.07 -11.98 8.31
C GLY A 352 -27.66 -11.41 7.00
N VAL A 353 -26.95 -10.53 6.31
CA VAL A 353 -27.40 -9.92 5.04
C VAL A 353 -26.72 -10.61 3.86
N VAL A 354 -27.53 -11.20 2.98
CA VAL A 354 -27.07 -11.82 1.74
C VAL A 354 -26.80 -10.74 0.68
N GLY A 355 -25.66 -10.82 0.01
CA GLY A 355 -25.32 -9.92 -1.08
C GLY A 355 -25.01 -8.49 -0.62
N LEU A 356 -24.56 -8.27 0.62
CA LEU A 356 -24.25 -6.93 1.13
C LEU A 356 -23.16 -6.27 0.29
N ASN A 357 -23.41 -5.02 -0.16
CA ASN A 357 -22.44 -4.22 -0.90
C ASN A 357 -21.29 -3.76 0.01
N GLU A 358 -20.05 -3.87 -0.47
CA GLU A 358 -18.87 -3.40 0.26
C GLU A 358 -18.34 -2.09 -0.32
N TYR A 359 -18.63 -0.97 0.33
CA TYR A 359 -18.23 0.35 -0.14
C TYR A 359 -16.71 0.60 -0.04
N TYR A 360 -15.96 -0.15 0.76
CA TYR A 360 -14.49 -0.14 0.81
C TYR A 360 -13.86 -0.95 -0.33
N GLY A 361 -14.68 -1.69 -1.08
CA GLY A 361 -14.25 -2.60 -2.13
C GLY A 361 -13.56 -1.92 -3.31
N ALA A 362 -12.40 -2.44 -3.72
CA ALA A 362 -11.74 -2.07 -4.97
C ALA A 362 -12.57 -2.50 -6.19
N MET A 363 -13.29 -3.63 -6.10
CA MET A 363 -14.21 -4.10 -7.12
C MET A 363 -15.60 -3.48 -6.94
N ASP A 364 -16.31 -3.30 -8.05
CA ASP A 364 -17.73 -2.94 -8.03
C ASP A 364 -18.59 -4.08 -7.47
N TYR A 365 -19.87 -3.79 -7.17
CA TYR A 365 -20.81 -4.74 -6.63
C TYR A 365 -20.91 -6.06 -7.42
N ASN A 366 -20.78 -6.01 -8.73
CA ASN A 366 -20.88 -7.16 -9.63
C ASN A 366 -19.53 -7.84 -9.91
N TRP A 367 -18.45 -7.35 -9.30
CA TRP A 367 -17.09 -7.84 -9.53
C TRP A 367 -16.63 -7.71 -10.99
N CYS A 368 -17.24 -6.77 -11.75
CA CYS A 368 -16.96 -6.58 -13.17
C CYS A 368 -15.81 -5.62 -13.46
N GLY A 369 -15.50 -4.71 -12.55
CA GLY A 369 -14.45 -3.71 -12.74
C GLY A 369 -14.09 -2.99 -11.44
N ALA A 370 -13.19 -2.03 -11.53
CA ALA A 370 -12.86 -1.17 -10.40
C ALA A 370 -14.06 -0.32 -9.99
N ARG A 371 -14.37 -0.28 -8.67
CA ARG A 371 -15.45 0.56 -8.12
C ARG A 371 -15.18 2.03 -8.36
N ASN A 372 -13.94 2.46 -8.13
CA ASN A 372 -13.52 3.85 -8.26
C ASN A 372 -12.10 3.92 -8.86
N SER A 373 -12.04 4.12 -10.18
CA SER A 373 -10.78 4.23 -10.91
C SER A 373 -9.92 5.41 -10.45
N SER A 374 -10.54 6.52 -10.01
CA SER A 374 -9.83 7.67 -9.45
C SER A 374 -9.15 7.33 -8.14
N PHE A 375 -9.75 6.46 -7.31
CA PHE A 375 -9.11 5.99 -6.09
C PHE A 375 -7.94 5.05 -6.39
N ILE A 376 -8.07 4.14 -7.36
CA ILE A 376 -6.95 3.30 -7.83
C ILE A 376 -5.81 4.16 -8.35
N GLN A 377 -6.11 5.20 -9.16
CA GLN A 377 -5.11 6.17 -9.60
C GLN A 377 -4.41 6.87 -8.41
N ARG A 378 -5.16 7.21 -7.36
CA ARG A 378 -4.65 7.93 -6.19
C ARG A 378 -3.60 7.12 -5.41
N ILE A 379 -3.73 5.81 -5.34
CA ILE A 379 -2.78 4.92 -4.66
C ILE A 379 -1.64 4.44 -5.58
N SER A 380 -1.72 4.68 -6.89
CA SER A 380 -0.80 4.10 -7.89
C SER A 380 0.68 4.42 -7.66
N ALA A 381 0.99 5.62 -7.16
CA ALA A 381 2.39 6.00 -6.85
C ALA A 381 3.05 5.10 -5.80
N LEU A 382 2.24 4.50 -4.91
CA LEU A 382 2.70 3.62 -3.83
C LEU A 382 2.78 2.15 -4.25
N GLN A 383 2.35 1.79 -5.46
CA GLN A 383 2.43 0.42 -5.97
C GLN A 383 3.85 0.03 -6.39
N SER A 384 4.73 1.00 -6.57
CA SER A 384 6.15 0.77 -6.84
C SER A 384 7.02 1.42 -5.77
N PRO A 385 8.19 0.86 -5.42
CA PRO A 385 9.05 1.42 -4.39
C PRO A 385 9.66 2.76 -4.83
N PHE A 386 9.73 3.75 -3.93
CA PHE A 386 10.47 4.98 -4.16
C PHE A 386 11.99 4.80 -3.97
N ARG A 387 12.38 3.92 -3.04
CA ARG A 387 13.77 3.67 -2.66
C ARG A 387 13.97 2.23 -2.21
N GLY A 388 15.20 1.82 -2.05
CA GLY A 388 15.57 0.50 -1.56
C GLY A 388 16.70 -0.13 -2.36
N PRO A 389 17.25 -1.26 -1.90
CA PRO A 389 18.35 -1.94 -2.57
C PRO A 389 17.95 -2.40 -3.97
N GLY A 390 18.87 -2.27 -4.93
CA GLY A 390 18.71 -2.75 -6.30
C GLY A 390 17.78 -1.93 -7.20
N LEU A 391 17.24 -0.78 -6.75
CA LEU A 391 16.36 0.05 -7.60
C LEU A 391 17.12 0.88 -8.62
N SER A 392 18.23 1.47 -8.25
CA SER A 392 19.22 2.09 -9.13
C SER A 392 20.44 2.53 -8.32
N GLU A 393 21.56 2.79 -9.00
CA GLU A 393 22.73 3.45 -8.41
C GLU A 393 22.57 4.97 -8.34
N ALA A 394 21.40 5.51 -8.65
CA ALA A 394 21.16 6.96 -8.61
C ALA A 394 21.33 7.49 -7.19
N LYS A 395 22.11 8.59 -7.06
CA LYS A 395 22.21 9.27 -5.77
C LYS A 395 20.82 9.67 -5.27
N PRO A 396 20.51 9.53 -3.98
CA PRO A 396 19.23 9.92 -3.41
C PRO A 396 18.80 11.33 -3.82
N HIS A 397 17.52 11.50 -4.06
CA HIS A 397 16.89 12.77 -4.40
C HIS A 397 15.48 12.82 -3.81
N LYS A 398 14.86 13.98 -3.81
CA LYS A 398 13.45 14.12 -3.45
C LYS A 398 12.56 14.10 -4.69
N VAL A 399 11.36 13.55 -4.56
CA VAL A 399 10.23 13.82 -5.44
C VAL A 399 9.18 14.59 -4.64
N ILE A 400 8.37 15.40 -5.30
CA ILE A 400 7.30 16.17 -4.65
C ILE A 400 5.98 15.47 -4.99
N PHE A 401 5.48 14.72 -4.03
CA PHE A 401 4.29 13.88 -4.15
C PHE A 401 3.03 14.62 -3.67
N HIS A 402 1.95 14.51 -4.42
CA HIS A 402 0.64 15.10 -4.11
C HIS A 402 -0.36 13.99 -3.72
N PRO A 403 -0.64 13.77 -2.42
CA PRO A 403 -1.45 12.65 -1.94
C PRO A 403 -2.90 12.65 -2.42
N LEU A 404 -3.49 13.83 -2.69
CA LEU A 404 -4.86 13.92 -3.17
C LEU A 404 -5.05 13.26 -4.54
N THR A 405 -4.04 13.32 -5.41
CA THR A 405 -4.13 12.79 -6.78
C THR A 405 -3.29 11.54 -7.02
N GLY A 406 -2.37 11.19 -6.10
CA GLY A 406 -1.40 10.11 -6.30
C GLY A 406 -0.30 10.45 -7.32
N LEU A 407 -0.18 11.70 -7.70
CA LEU A 407 0.76 12.17 -8.72
C LEU A 407 1.94 12.93 -8.11
N CYS A 408 2.95 13.20 -8.90
CA CYS A 408 4.14 13.97 -8.52
C CYS A 408 4.32 15.19 -9.43
N ILE A 409 5.10 16.19 -8.96
CA ILE A 409 5.45 17.33 -9.79
C ILE A 409 6.38 16.88 -10.91
N THR A 410 5.93 17.12 -12.15
CA THR A 410 6.62 16.80 -13.40
C THR A 410 6.69 18.03 -14.31
N ARG A 411 7.38 17.91 -15.43
CA ARG A 411 7.42 18.92 -16.49
C ARG A 411 7.49 18.24 -17.85
N LYS A 412 6.65 18.69 -18.78
CA LYS A 412 6.64 18.15 -20.14
C LYS A 412 7.68 18.80 -21.05
N SER A 413 8.03 20.08 -20.81
CA SER A 413 9.04 20.82 -21.57
C SER A 413 9.52 22.05 -20.80
N LEU A 414 10.65 22.67 -21.24
CA LEU A 414 11.22 23.86 -20.59
C LEU A 414 10.32 25.11 -20.69
N VAL A 415 9.42 25.17 -21.66
CA VAL A 415 8.54 26.33 -21.90
C VAL A 415 7.14 26.16 -21.29
N ARG A 416 6.80 24.98 -20.77
CA ARG A 416 5.50 24.72 -20.12
C ARG A 416 5.63 24.82 -18.60
N PRO A 417 4.58 25.25 -17.90
CA PRO A 417 4.56 25.25 -16.44
C PRO A 417 4.72 23.84 -15.88
N LEU A 418 5.10 23.77 -14.61
CA LEU A 418 5.10 22.50 -13.86
C LEU A 418 3.67 22.00 -13.69
N GLN A 419 3.48 20.69 -13.80
CA GLN A 419 2.19 20.03 -13.70
C GLN A 419 2.31 18.77 -12.83
N LEU A 420 1.17 18.25 -12.36
CA LEU A 420 1.10 16.90 -11.82
C LEU A 420 1.17 15.88 -12.96
N GLY A 421 1.87 14.78 -12.70
CA GLY A 421 2.00 13.64 -13.59
C GLY A 421 2.49 12.40 -12.85
N PRO A 422 2.63 11.25 -13.54
CA PRO A 422 3.09 10.02 -12.91
C PRO A 422 4.40 10.20 -12.15
N CYS A 423 4.52 9.59 -10.97
CA CYS A 423 5.73 9.70 -10.14
C CYS A 423 6.96 9.05 -10.77
N THR A 424 6.79 8.18 -11.76
CA THR A 424 7.88 7.65 -12.60
C THR A 424 8.55 8.72 -13.47
N ASP A 425 7.80 9.78 -13.80
CA ASP A 425 8.25 10.92 -14.61
C ASP A 425 8.65 12.14 -13.74
N ALA A 426 8.66 11.98 -12.42
CA ALA A 426 8.94 13.07 -11.48
C ALA A 426 10.35 13.63 -11.67
N TYR A 427 10.50 14.97 -11.50
CA TYR A 427 11.82 15.57 -11.42
C TYR A 427 12.54 15.13 -10.14
N PRO A 428 13.84 14.81 -10.24
CA PRO A 428 14.68 14.59 -9.09
C PRO A 428 15.06 15.95 -8.50
N TRP A 429 14.66 16.20 -7.24
CA TRP A 429 14.96 17.44 -6.54
C TRP A 429 16.06 17.24 -5.50
N SER A 430 16.96 18.21 -5.39
CA SER A 430 17.84 18.39 -4.24
C SER A 430 17.20 19.41 -3.32
N TYR A 431 16.99 19.07 -2.05
CA TYR A 431 16.49 19.98 -1.04
C TYR A 431 17.61 20.38 -0.10
N SER A 432 17.99 21.65 -0.14
CA SER A 432 19.16 22.17 0.60
C SER A 432 18.82 22.56 2.04
N PRO A 433 19.83 22.68 2.93
CA PRO A 433 19.65 23.28 4.26
C PRO A 433 19.07 24.70 4.22
N GLN A 434 19.33 25.46 3.13
CA GLN A 434 18.77 26.79 2.89
C GLN A 434 17.32 26.76 2.40
N LYS A 435 16.67 25.59 2.44
CA LYS A 435 15.27 25.35 2.03
C LYS A 435 15.00 25.58 0.55
N THR A 436 16.00 25.41 -0.30
CA THR A 436 15.87 25.56 -1.75
C THR A 436 15.65 24.20 -2.41
N LEU A 437 14.64 24.12 -3.28
CA LEU A 437 14.35 22.95 -4.11
C LEU A 437 14.99 23.18 -5.49
N VAL A 438 16.08 22.46 -5.78
CA VAL A 438 16.84 22.56 -7.04
C VAL A 438 16.68 21.26 -7.82
N VAL A 439 16.41 21.34 -9.12
CA VAL A 439 16.40 20.17 -10.00
C VAL A 439 17.82 19.58 -10.04
N LYS A 440 17.96 18.33 -9.61
CA LYS A 440 19.25 17.65 -9.43
C LYS A 440 20.07 17.67 -10.73
N GLY A 441 21.35 18.02 -10.61
CA GLY A 441 22.26 18.15 -11.75
C GLY A 441 22.12 19.43 -12.56
N THR A 442 21.29 20.38 -12.11
CA THR A 442 21.10 21.67 -12.78
C THR A 442 21.27 22.84 -11.83
N ARG A 443 21.11 24.07 -12.35
CA ARG A 443 21.04 25.33 -11.55
C ARG A 443 19.60 25.83 -11.39
N PHE A 444 18.59 25.06 -11.84
CA PHE A 444 17.20 25.48 -11.82
C PHE A 444 16.55 25.18 -10.47
N CYS A 445 16.03 26.20 -9.80
CA CYS A 445 15.26 26.06 -8.58
C CYS A 445 13.79 26.42 -8.76
N LEU A 446 12.95 25.82 -7.92
CA LEU A 446 11.53 26.12 -7.85
C LEU A 446 11.31 27.54 -7.33
N GLN A 447 10.55 28.36 -8.05
CA GLN A 447 10.26 29.75 -7.72
C GLN A 447 8.79 30.10 -7.89
N THR A 448 8.36 31.08 -7.12
CA THR A 448 7.04 31.69 -7.25
C THR A 448 7.15 33.19 -7.38
N ASP A 449 6.25 33.85 -8.08
CA ASP A 449 6.23 35.30 -8.24
C ASP A 449 5.06 35.95 -7.50
N ALA A 450 3.88 35.33 -7.51
CA ALA A 450 2.66 35.90 -6.91
C ALA A 450 1.64 34.78 -6.57
N SER A 451 0.68 35.09 -5.71
CA SER A 451 -0.48 34.23 -5.45
C SER A 451 -1.33 34.08 -6.71
N GLY A 452 -1.88 32.88 -6.96
CA GLY A 452 -2.69 32.56 -8.13
C GLY A 452 -1.89 32.32 -9.42
N THR A 453 -0.55 32.39 -9.37
CA THR A 453 0.28 32.20 -10.57
C THR A 453 1.00 30.85 -10.58
N SER A 454 1.33 30.39 -11.78
CA SER A 454 2.10 29.16 -11.96
C SER A 454 3.49 29.30 -11.40
N VAL A 455 3.98 28.26 -10.70
CA VAL A 455 5.39 28.17 -10.30
C VAL A 455 6.28 27.95 -11.51
N LYS A 456 7.52 28.41 -11.43
CA LYS A 456 8.51 28.31 -12.49
C LYS A 456 9.83 27.76 -12.00
N LEU A 457 10.69 27.39 -12.94
CA LEU A 457 12.10 27.10 -12.70
C LEU A 457 12.92 28.34 -13.02
N GLY A 458 13.66 28.84 -12.05
CA GLY A 458 14.57 30.00 -12.20
C GLY A 458 16.00 29.64 -11.83
N ILE A 459 16.94 30.51 -12.18
CA ILE A 459 18.37 30.32 -11.91
C ILE A 459 18.88 31.15 -10.70
N PHE A 460 18.08 32.11 -10.23
CA PHE A 460 18.42 32.96 -9.07
C PHE A 460 17.75 32.38 -7.81
N CYS A 461 18.45 31.50 -7.09
CA CYS A 461 17.89 30.67 -6.02
C CYS A 461 18.11 31.26 -4.60
N THR A 462 18.45 32.53 -4.47
CA THR A 462 18.77 33.18 -3.18
C THR A 462 17.60 33.95 -2.57
N GLY A 463 16.61 34.32 -3.38
CA GLY A 463 15.43 35.08 -2.95
C GLY A 463 14.49 34.31 -2.04
N SER A 464 13.67 35.01 -1.25
CA SER A 464 12.66 34.41 -0.39
C SER A 464 11.62 33.59 -1.18
N ASN A 465 11.35 33.97 -2.42
CA ASN A 465 10.45 33.32 -3.34
C ASN A 465 10.97 31.98 -3.92
N SER A 466 12.19 31.58 -3.58
CA SER A 466 12.81 30.29 -3.93
C SER A 466 13.11 29.42 -2.70
N LYS A 467 12.78 29.89 -1.50
CA LYS A 467 12.93 29.15 -0.23
C LYS A 467 11.60 28.53 0.13
N TRP A 468 11.57 27.21 0.19
CA TRP A 468 10.38 26.42 0.43
C TRP A 468 10.47 25.70 1.77
N GLU A 469 9.63 26.05 2.70
CA GLU A 469 9.58 25.43 4.03
C GLU A 469 8.35 24.53 4.15
N THR A 470 8.53 23.39 4.79
CA THR A 470 7.40 22.57 5.22
C THR A 470 6.79 23.21 6.47
N ILE A 471 5.56 23.66 6.35
CA ILE A 471 4.81 24.27 7.44
C ILE A 471 3.60 23.42 7.81
N SER A 472 2.87 23.80 8.86
CA SER A 472 1.76 23.06 9.47
C SER A 472 2.19 21.79 10.22
N ASP A 473 1.31 21.30 11.10
CA ASP A 473 1.54 20.07 11.89
C ASP A 473 1.64 18.84 11.01
N SER A 474 0.88 18.80 9.90
CA SER A 474 0.94 17.73 8.90
C SER A 474 2.29 17.64 8.17
N LYS A 475 3.10 18.73 8.16
CA LYS A 475 4.34 18.87 7.37
C LYS A 475 4.14 18.58 5.88
N MET A 476 2.96 18.94 5.37
CA MET A 476 2.62 18.74 3.95
C MET A 476 2.43 20.03 3.17
N HIS A 477 2.41 21.19 3.82
CA HIS A 477 2.43 22.46 3.11
C HIS A 477 3.86 22.86 2.76
N LEU A 478 4.14 23.04 1.48
CA LEU A 478 5.38 23.68 1.00
C LEU A 478 5.09 25.16 0.78
N SER A 479 5.66 26.02 1.66
CA SER A 479 5.42 27.45 1.69
C SER A 479 6.66 28.23 1.29
N ALA A 480 6.46 29.32 0.53
CA ALA A 480 7.46 30.32 0.25
C ALA A 480 6.97 31.72 0.64
N LYS A 481 7.88 32.67 0.79
CA LYS A 481 7.54 34.08 1.09
C LYS A 481 7.69 34.93 -0.16
N LEU A 482 6.66 35.71 -0.47
CA LEU A 482 6.74 36.77 -1.48
C LEU A 482 7.63 37.92 -1.01
N ARG A 483 7.97 38.85 -1.91
CA ARG A 483 8.80 40.01 -1.59
C ARG A 483 8.19 40.96 -0.54
N ASP A 484 6.85 40.98 -0.46
CA ASP A 484 6.08 41.73 0.55
C ASP A 484 6.02 41.01 1.91
N GLY A 485 6.69 39.86 2.06
CA GLY A 485 6.71 39.05 3.26
C GLY A 485 5.53 38.09 3.44
N LYS A 486 4.53 38.13 2.55
CA LYS A 486 3.34 37.26 2.61
C LYS A 486 3.71 35.79 2.31
N SER A 487 3.27 34.88 3.15
CA SER A 487 3.44 33.42 2.95
C SER A 487 2.38 32.90 1.98
N ILE A 488 2.84 32.10 1.03
CA ILE A 488 1.99 31.38 0.06
C ILE A 488 2.43 29.92 0.00
N CYS A 489 1.51 29.04 -0.33
CA CYS A 489 1.72 27.59 -0.40
C CYS A 489 1.58 27.09 -1.84
N LEU A 490 2.29 25.99 -2.16
CA LEU A 490 2.00 25.24 -3.38
C LEU A 490 0.53 24.81 -3.38
N ASP A 491 -0.09 24.88 -4.55
CA ASP A 491 -1.47 24.47 -4.79
C ASP A 491 -1.59 23.88 -6.20
N VAL A 492 -2.71 23.26 -6.50
CA VAL A 492 -2.99 22.66 -7.81
C VAL A 492 -4.20 23.32 -8.44
N ALA A 493 -4.05 23.81 -9.67
CA ALA A 493 -5.15 24.29 -10.48
C ALA A 493 -5.97 23.13 -11.08
N SER A 494 -7.17 23.40 -11.58
CA SER A 494 -8.08 22.41 -12.14
C SER A 494 -7.53 21.63 -13.35
N ASP A 495 -6.55 22.20 -14.05
CA ASP A 495 -5.83 21.57 -15.18
C ASP A 495 -4.54 20.83 -14.76
N ASN A 496 -4.38 20.57 -13.46
CA ASN A 496 -3.19 19.98 -12.85
C ASN A 496 -1.90 20.85 -12.92
N THR A 497 -2.00 22.11 -13.29
CA THR A 497 -0.87 23.05 -13.23
C THR A 497 -0.54 23.36 -11.77
N ILE A 498 0.76 23.38 -11.45
CA ILE A 498 1.24 23.77 -10.12
C ILE A 498 1.26 25.29 -10.02
N ILE A 499 0.50 25.79 -9.06
CA ILE A 499 0.36 27.22 -8.76
C ILE A 499 0.72 27.49 -7.30
N THR A 500 0.65 28.76 -6.89
CA THR A 500 0.70 29.14 -5.47
C THR A 500 -0.53 29.93 -5.08
N ASN A 501 -1.03 29.68 -3.86
CA ASN A 501 -2.15 30.38 -3.26
C ASN A 501 -1.88 30.69 -1.78
N GLY A 502 -2.72 31.50 -1.16
CA GLY A 502 -2.72 31.66 0.30
C GLY A 502 -2.81 30.30 0.98
N CYS A 503 -2.01 30.07 2.03
CA CYS A 503 -1.97 28.79 2.72
C CYS A 503 -3.30 28.51 3.43
N LYS A 504 -3.93 27.36 3.12
CA LYS A 504 -5.21 26.90 3.69
C LYS A 504 -4.99 26.23 5.04
N CYS A 505 -5.93 26.35 5.95
CA CYS A 505 -6.00 25.60 7.23
C CYS A 505 -4.77 25.82 8.13
N ILE A 506 -4.07 26.92 8.02
CA ILE A 506 -2.97 27.28 8.92
C ILE A 506 -3.49 27.92 10.22
N SER A 507 -4.64 28.57 10.18
CA SER A 507 -5.41 29.02 11.37
C SER A 507 -6.28 27.90 11.91
N LYS A 508 -6.90 28.11 13.09
CA LYS A 508 -7.79 27.13 13.73
C LYS A 508 -9.14 26.93 13.00
N ASP A 509 -9.19 27.17 11.68
CA ASP A 509 -10.40 26.92 10.89
C ASP A 509 -10.55 25.42 10.60
N ASN A 510 -11.64 24.83 11.05
CA ASN A 510 -11.97 23.41 10.92
C ASN A 510 -12.73 23.12 9.62
N THR A 511 -13.29 24.16 8.97
CA THR A 511 -14.14 24.02 7.78
C THR A 511 -13.36 23.99 6.49
N CYS A 512 -12.09 24.37 6.55
CA CYS A 512 -11.19 24.41 5.38
C CYS A 512 -10.77 23.02 4.93
N ASP A 513 -10.45 22.89 3.64
CA ASP A 513 -9.83 21.69 3.05
C ASP A 513 -8.44 22.01 2.48
N PRO A 514 -7.36 21.49 3.11
CA PRO A 514 -5.99 21.72 2.65
C PRO A 514 -5.53 20.74 1.57
N SER A 515 -6.33 19.77 1.16
CA SER A 515 -5.89 18.60 0.38
C SER A 515 -5.21 18.99 -0.95
N SER A 516 -5.65 20.06 -1.62
CA SER A 516 -5.01 20.56 -2.84
C SER A 516 -3.64 21.19 -2.62
N GLN A 517 -3.31 21.56 -1.37
CA GLN A 517 -2.03 22.15 -0.97
C GLN A 517 -1.11 21.17 -0.24
N TRP A 518 -1.56 19.93 -0.07
CA TRP A 518 -0.73 18.92 0.57
C TRP A 518 0.26 18.30 -0.43
N PHE A 519 1.52 18.60 -0.24
CA PHE A 519 2.63 18.04 -0.98
C PHE A 519 3.64 17.44 -0.01
N LYS A 520 4.11 16.21 -0.29
CA LYS A 520 5.11 15.52 0.52
C LYS A 520 6.44 15.44 -0.22
N LEU A 521 7.53 15.80 0.46
CA LEU A 521 8.88 15.56 -0.03
C LEU A 521 9.27 14.11 0.26
N VAL A 522 9.29 13.26 -0.76
CA VAL A 522 9.59 11.84 -0.63
C VAL A 522 11.00 11.55 -1.12
N ASP A 523 11.78 10.78 -0.33
CA ASP A 523 13.09 10.29 -0.76
C ASP A 523 12.94 9.23 -1.86
N SER A 524 13.74 9.37 -2.93
CA SER A 524 13.73 8.45 -4.05
C SER A 524 15.15 8.13 -4.53
N THR A 525 15.34 6.89 -4.96
CA THR A 525 16.54 6.44 -5.69
C THR A 525 16.18 5.95 -7.10
N ARG A 526 14.94 6.16 -7.55
CA ARG A 526 14.53 5.81 -8.93
C ARG A 526 15.35 6.60 -9.94
N SER A 527 15.79 5.94 -11.04
CA SER A 527 16.36 6.65 -12.17
C SER A 527 15.27 7.39 -12.94
N SER A 528 15.47 8.68 -13.19
CA SER A 528 14.56 9.48 -14.02
C SER A 528 15.07 9.48 -15.47
N THR A 529 14.57 8.55 -16.26
CA THR A 529 14.99 8.37 -17.67
C THR A 529 14.63 9.55 -18.57
N ARG A 530 13.64 10.38 -18.20
CA ARG A 530 13.18 11.52 -18.99
C ARG A 530 13.99 12.79 -18.79
N VAL A 531 14.50 13.04 -17.57
CA VAL A 531 15.24 14.27 -17.28
C VAL A 531 16.59 14.28 -17.98
N GLU A 532 17.27 13.15 -18.08
CA GLU A 532 18.54 13.05 -18.79
C GLU A 532 18.41 13.40 -20.29
N ARG A 533 17.35 13.01 -20.95
CA ARG A 533 17.12 13.31 -22.37
C ARG A 533 16.71 14.77 -22.65
N SER A 534 15.98 15.40 -21.73
CA SER A 534 15.49 16.78 -21.93
C SER A 534 16.51 17.86 -21.54
N LEU A 535 17.51 17.53 -20.72
CA LEU A 535 18.55 18.45 -20.24
C LEU A 535 19.90 18.28 -20.96
N LEU A 536 20.09 17.24 -21.77
CA LEU A 536 21.29 17.00 -22.54
C LEU A 536 21.82 18.21 -23.37
N PRO A 537 20.96 19.07 -23.95
CA PRO A 537 21.43 20.29 -24.63
C PRO A 537 21.99 21.39 -23.73
N TYR A 538 21.77 21.31 -22.42
CA TYR A 538 22.14 22.36 -21.44
C TYR A 538 23.23 21.93 -20.45
N LEU A 539 23.78 20.72 -20.59
CA LEU A 539 24.97 20.33 -19.85
C LEU A 539 26.17 20.99 -20.53
N PRO A 540 27.06 21.73 -19.79
CA PRO A 540 28.27 22.23 -20.38
C PRO A 540 29.10 21.06 -20.93
N GLY A 541 29.31 21.05 -22.24
CA GLY A 541 29.99 19.97 -22.94
C GLY A 541 31.34 19.70 -22.27
N LYS A 542 31.61 18.43 -21.98
CA LYS A 542 33.00 17.98 -21.87
C LYS A 542 33.64 18.26 -23.24
N GLY A 543 34.51 19.26 -23.29
CA GLY A 543 35.21 19.61 -24.50
C GLY A 543 35.86 18.37 -25.13
N LEU A 544 35.48 18.08 -26.33
CA LEU A 544 36.24 17.20 -27.23
C LEU A 544 37.61 17.84 -27.45
N VAL A 545 38.63 17.29 -26.84
CA VAL A 545 40.02 17.59 -27.19
C VAL A 545 40.25 17.02 -28.58
N PRO A 546 40.62 17.83 -29.59
CA PRO A 546 40.97 17.29 -30.88
C PRO A 546 42.30 16.53 -30.74
N ASN A 547 42.33 15.25 -31.05
CA ASN A 547 43.59 14.55 -31.29
C ASN A 547 44.23 15.10 -32.56
N HIS A 548 45.32 15.85 -32.36
CA HIS A 548 46.25 16.16 -33.43
C HIS A 548 46.94 14.86 -33.89
N LEU A 549 46.73 14.56 -35.16
CA LEU A 549 47.55 13.68 -35.95
C LEU A 549 48.97 14.26 -36.05
N VAL A 550 49.98 13.50 -35.67
CA VAL A 550 51.37 13.67 -36.12
C VAL A 550 51.90 12.33 -36.56
N GLY A 551 52.40 12.33 -37.84
CA GLY A 551 53.39 11.42 -38.37
C GLY A 551 52.93 10.14 -38.95
#